data_c6b857838c84db387a1607d70f94e6b3
#
_entry.id   c6b857838c84db387a1607d70f94e6b3
#
_cell.length_a   1.000
_cell.length_b   1.000
_cell.length_c   1.000
_cell.angle_alpha   90.00
_cell.angle_beta   90.00
_cell.angle_gamma   90.00
#
_symmetry.space_group_name_H-M   'P 1'
#
loop_
_entity.id
_entity.type
_entity.pdbx_description
1 polymer ?
#
loop_
_entity_poly.entity_id
_entity_poly.type
_entity_poly.pdbx_seq_one_letter_code
_entity_poly.pdbx_strand_id
1 'polypeptide(L)'
;MRNLAMNSAFEVVNSAPGSSEIEIEELVRYAQINIPMEYLSIIRKETELEISVAKIKLLRLWGAKGCIEMNEAYHIQQYIPNSLAIGDDECCNVLLYAEGEKGFGLYIVSLSDLEENAMVNIADSLKTFLVDGIGLNVFNSYF
;
A
#
# COMPACT_ATOMS: atom_id res chain seq x y z
N MET A 1 -14.20 12.95 0.57
CA MET A 1 -14.41 12.63 -0.85
C MET A 1 -13.10 12.22 -1.50
N ARG A 2 -13.16 11.19 -2.24
CA ARG A 2 -11.98 10.65 -2.89
C ARG A 2 -11.78 11.32 -4.24
N ASN A 3 -10.55 11.72 -4.54
CA ASN A 3 -10.25 12.37 -5.81
C ASN A 3 -9.90 11.38 -6.91
N LEU A 4 -9.60 10.13 -6.50
CA LEU A 4 -9.31 9.09 -7.48
C LEU A 4 -10.63 8.49 -7.98
N ALA A 5 -10.78 8.46 -9.33
CA ALA A 5 -11.87 7.74 -9.94
C ALA A 5 -11.49 6.26 -9.99
N MET A 6 -11.70 5.56 -8.88
CA MET A 6 -11.30 4.16 -8.76
C MET A 6 -12.07 3.25 -9.69
N ASN A 7 -11.39 2.21 -10.16
CA ASN A 7 -12.01 1.14 -10.93
C ASN A 7 -13.19 0.56 -10.15
N SER A 8 -14.23 0.15 -10.85
CA SER A 8 -15.48 -0.32 -10.23
C SER A 8 -15.31 -1.56 -9.35
N ALA A 9 -14.19 -2.26 -9.46
CA ALA A 9 -13.90 -3.40 -8.59
C ALA A 9 -13.60 -2.97 -7.15
N PHE A 10 -13.25 -1.70 -6.93
CA PHE A 10 -12.89 -1.17 -5.61
C PHE A 10 -14.04 -0.40 -4.99
N GLU A 11 -14.36 -0.74 -3.75
CA GLU A 11 -15.40 -0.04 -3.00
C GLU A 11 -14.88 0.26 -1.60
N VAL A 12 -14.81 1.54 -1.24
CA VAL A 12 -14.40 1.94 0.11
C VAL A 12 -15.54 1.63 1.07
N VAL A 13 -15.24 0.79 2.06
CA VAL A 13 -16.25 0.37 3.04
C VAL A 13 -16.03 1.02 4.41
N ASN A 14 -14.84 1.55 4.68
CA ASN A 14 -14.55 2.26 5.93
C ASN A 14 -13.36 3.17 5.73
N SER A 15 -13.26 4.22 6.56
CA SER A 15 -12.12 5.13 6.53
C SER A 15 -12.07 5.95 7.82
N ALA A 16 -10.95 6.66 8.00
CA ALA A 16 -10.74 7.59 9.11
C ALA A 16 -10.26 8.92 8.52
N PRO A 17 -10.24 9.99 9.34
CA PRO A 17 -9.77 11.30 8.87
C PRO A 17 -8.35 11.25 8.33
N GLY A 18 -8.02 12.18 7.43
CA GLY A 18 -6.72 12.23 6.79
C GLY A 18 -5.58 12.53 7.77
N SER A 19 -4.36 12.21 7.34
CA SER A 19 -3.15 12.50 8.09
C SER A 19 -2.88 14.00 8.10
N SER A 20 -2.34 14.51 9.22
CA SER A 20 -1.92 15.90 9.30
C SER A 20 -0.63 16.10 8.49
N GLU A 21 -0.32 17.37 8.16
CA GLU A 21 0.92 17.67 7.45
C GLU A 21 2.15 17.28 8.27
N ILE A 22 2.08 17.39 9.59
CA ILE A 22 3.19 16.98 10.47
C ILE A 22 3.40 15.47 10.36
N GLU A 23 2.32 14.69 10.37
CA GLU A 23 2.39 13.24 10.21
C GLU A 23 2.96 12.85 8.85
N ILE A 24 2.55 13.56 7.80
CA ILE A 24 3.06 13.35 6.43
C ILE A 24 4.56 13.63 6.39
N GLU A 25 5.01 14.74 6.98
CA GLU A 25 6.42 15.10 7.02
C GLU A 25 7.24 14.05 7.76
N GLU A 26 6.71 13.54 8.87
CA GLU A 26 7.37 12.46 9.62
C GLU A 26 7.53 11.21 8.77
N LEU A 27 6.49 10.85 8.01
CA LEU A 27 6.56 9.69 7.12
C LEU A 27 7.61 9.91 6.02
N VAL A 28 7.64 11.09 5.41
CA VAL A 28 8.62 11.40 4.36
C VAL A 28 10.04 11.28 4.89
N ARG A 29 10.30 11.76 6.12
CA ARG A 29 11.62 11.64 6.73
C ARG A 29 11.96 10.19 7.09
N TYR A 30 10.97 9.41 7.48
CA TYR A 30 11.16 8.01 7.86
C TYR A 30 11.50 7.14 6.65
N ALA A 31 10.85 7.37 5.53
CA ALA A 31 10.91 6.46 4.39
C ALA A 31 12.30 6.45 3.73
N GLN A 32 12.71 5.26 3.29
CA GLN A 32 13.97 5.07 2.54
C GLN A 32 13.77 5.29 1.04
N ILE A 33 12.55 5.59 0.61
CA ILE A 33 12.21 5.82 -0.80
C ILE A 33 11.60 7.20 -0.97
N ASN A 34 11.57 7.68 -2.20
CA ASN A 34 10.74 8.83 -2.56
C ASN A 34 9.30 8.31 -2.64
N ILE A 35 8.46 8.78 -1.73
CA ILE A 35 7.08 8.27 -1.65
C ILE A 35 6.26 8.80 -2.82
N PRO A 36 5.62 7.92 -3.61
CA PRO A 36 4.79 8.37 -4.72
C PRO A 36 3.68 9.31 -4.28
N MET A 37 3.48 10.36 -5.07
CA MET A 37 2.52 11.42 -4.75
C MET A 37 1.09 10.92 -4.65
N GLU A 38 0.72 9.91 -5.42
CA GLU A 38 -0.65 9.38 -5.37
C GLU A 38 -0.97 8.81 -3.98
N TYR A 39 0.01 8.16 -3.32
CA TYR A 39 -0.21 7.66 -1.97
C TYR A 39 -0.36 8.82 -0.97
N LEU A 40 0.54 9.81 -1.05
CA LEU A 40 0.47 10.97 -0.17
C LEU A 40 -0.85 11.73 -0.35
N SER A 41 -1.32 11.85 -1.59
CA SER A 41 -2.58 12.53 -1.87
C SER A 41 -3.76 11.81 -1.23
N ILE A 42 -3.76 10.48 -1.26
CA ILE A 42 -4.82 9.69 -0.65
C ILE A 42 -4.84 9.91 0.86
N ILE A 43 -3.70 9.75 1.52
CA ILE A 43 -3.67 9.78 2.99
C ILE A 43 -3.86 11.17 3.57
N ARG A 44 -3.71 12.23 2.79
CA ARG A 44 -4.08 13.57 3.22
C ARG A 44 -5.57 13.72 3.40
N LYS A 45 -6.35 12.94 2.67
CA LYS A 45 -7.82 13.05 2.69
C LYS A 45 -8.44 12.04 3.62
N GLU A 46 -8.02 10.79 3.55
CA GLU A 46 -8.57 9.71 4.36
C GLU A 46 -7.47 8.72 4.68
N THR A 47 -7.55 8.14 5.88
CA THR A 47 -6.58 7.14 6.35
C THR A 47 -7.30 5.86 6.70
N GLU A 48 -6.53 4.80 6.90
CA GLU A 48 -7.05 3.48 7.27
C GLU A 48 -8.20 3.11 6.35
N LEU A 49 -7.99 3.36 5.06
CA LEU A 49 -8.98 3.06 4.03
C LEU A 49 -9.15 1.56 3.91
N GLU A 50 -10.35 1.10 4.24
CA GLU A 50 -10.69 -0.30 4.07
C GLU A 50 -11.49 -0.42 2.77
N ILE A 51 -10.93 -1.14 1.81
CA ILE A 51 -11.45 -1.22 0.46
C ILE A 51 -11.82 -2.67 0.14
N SER A 52 -13.06 -2.89 -0.27
CA SER A 52 -13.46 -4.19 -0.80
C SER A 52 -12.98 -4.30 -2.24
N VAL A 53 -12.24 -5.36 -2.56
CA VAL A 53 -11.64 -5.57 -3.88
C VAL A 53 -12.37 -6.70 -4.59
N ALA A 54 -13.20 -6.35 -5.55
CA ALA A 54 -14.03 -7.27 -6.33
C ALA A 54 -14.89 -8.21 -5.44
N LYS A 55 -15.21 -7.76 -4.22
CA LYS A 55 -15.97 -8.54 -3.22
C LYS A 55 -15.29 -9.86 -2.87
N ILE A 56 -13.97 -9.96 -3.09
CA ILE A 56 -13.18 -11.17 -2.80
C ILE A 56 -12.25 -10.95 -1.61
N LYS A 57 -11.55 -9.84 -1.57
CA LYS A 57 -10.57 -9.53 -0.53
C LYS A 57 -10.77 -8.11 -0.03
N LEU A 58 -10.17 -7.83 1.11
CA LEU A 58 -10.09 -6.48 1.64
C LEU A 58 -8.65 -5.97 1.46
N LEU A 59 -8.54 -4.67 1.23
CA LEU A 59 -7.27 -3.97 1.19
C LEU A 59 -7.38 -2.82 2.17
N ARG A 60 -6.42 -2.68 3.06
CA ARG A 60 -6.35 -1.52 3.95
C ARG A 60 -5.12 -0.69 3.60
N LEU A 61 -5.33 0.58 3.29
CA LEU A 61 -4.23 1.53 3.08
C LEU A 61 -4.05 2.33 4.35
N TRP A 62 -2.84 2.30 4.88
CA TRP A 62 -2.52 2.97 6.15
C TRP A 62 -2.29 4.46 5.95
N GLY A 63 -2.64 5.27 6.96
CA GLY A 63 -2.26 6.67 7.01
C GLY A 63 -0.80 6.83 7.39
N ALA A 64 -0.31 8.08 7.49
CA ALA A 64 1.10 8.34 7.72
C ALA A 64 1.60 7.73 9.02
N LYS A 65 0.88 7.94 10.12
CA LYS A 65 1.27 7.42 11.43
C LYS A 65 1.24 5.89 11.44
N GLY A 66 0.15 5.30 10.95
CA GLY A 66 0.01 3.85 10.88
C GLY A 66 1.06 3.20 10.00
N CYS A 67 1.41 3.87 8.90
CA CYS A 67 2.45 3.38 8.00
C CYS A 67 3.79 3.23 8.73
N ILE A 68 4.21 4.26 9.47
CA ILE A 68 5.46 4.19 10.24
C ILE A 68 5.37 3.05 11.26
N GLU A 69 4.27 2.99 12.01
CA GLU A 69 4.09 1.99 13.07
C GLU A 69 4.16 0.57 12.50
N MET A 70 3.51 0.31 11.39
CA MET A 70 3.47 -1.03 10.81
C MET A 70 4.81 -1.42 10.19
N ASN A 71 5.50 -0.49 9.51
CA ASN A 71 6.81 -0.78 8.96
C ASN A 71 7.81 -1.11 10.07
N GLU A 72 7.73 -0.40 11.20
CA GLU A 72 8.58 -0.68 12.36
C GLU A 72 8.21 -2.02 13.02
N ALA A 73 6.93 -2.26 13.21
CA ALA A 73 6.46 -3.47 13.90
C ALA A 73 6.86 -4.74 13.15
N TYR A 74 6.81 -4.71 11.81
CA TYR A 74 7.16 -5.87 11.00
C TYR A 74 8.61 -5.87 10.54
N HIS A 75 9.39 -4.83 10.88
CA HIS A 75 10.79 -4.71 10.48
C HIS A 75 10.97 -4.80 8.96
N ILE A 76 10.08 -4.14 8.23
CA ILE A 76 10.03 -4.26 6.76
C ILE A 76 11.38 -3.97 6.11
N GLN A 77 12.03 -2.84 6.46
CA GLN A 77 13.26 -2.43 5.81
C GLN A 77 14.47 -3.28 6.22
N GLN A 78 14.35 -4.04 7.31
CA GLN A 78 15.39 -5.00 7.68
C GLN A 78 15.42 -6.16 6.69
N TYR A 79 14.27 -6.59 6.21
CA TYR A 79 14.15 -7.72 5.29
C TYR A 79 14.11 -7.29 3.83
N ILE A 80 13.53 -6.14 3.56
CA ILE A 80 13.41 -5.58 2.20
C ILE A 80 13.86 -4.13 2.24
N PRO A 81 15.18 -3.88 2.11
CA PRO A 81 15.70 -2.50 2.13
C PRO A 81 15.13 -1.66 0.98
N ASN A 82 15.07 -0.35 1.19
CA ASN A 82 14.61 0.60 0.18
C ASN A 82 13.19 0.30 -0.28
N SER A 83 12.33 -0.02 0.67
CA SER A 83 10.91 -0.26 0.43
C SER A 83 10.07 0.51 1.44
N LEU A 84 8.77 0.55 1.19
CA LEU A 84 7.81 1.10 2.15
C LEU A 84 6.50 0.35 2.00
N ALA A 85 6.13 -0.40 3.04
CA ALA A 85 4.81 -1.03 3.08
C ALA A 85 3.77 0.06 3.34
N ILE A 86 2.68 0.05 2.58
CA ILE A 86 1.65 1.09 2.65
C ILE A 86 0.27 0.54 3.01
N GLY A 87 0.14 -0.77 3.09
CA GLY A 87 -1.14 -1.37 3.43
C GLY A 87 -1.03 -2.88 3.58
N ASP A 88 -2.17 -3.50 3.86
CA ASP A 88 -2.26 -4.96 4.01
C ASP A 88 -3.58 -5.48 3.45
N ASP A 89 -3.72 -6.79 3.39
CA ASP A 89 -4.96 -7.41 2.94
C ASP A 89 -5.81 -7.91 4.12
N GLU A 90 -5.55 -7.35 5.30
CA GLU A 90 -6.24 -7.68 6.56
C GLU A 90 -6.12 -9.14 6.94
N CYS A 91 -5.06 -9.80 6.46
CA CYS A 91 -4.72 -11.16 6.81
C CYS A 91 -3.22 -11.24 7.07
N CYS A 92 -2.46 -11.60 6.08
CA CYS A 92 -1.08 -12.00 6.28
C CYS A 92 -0.12 -11.45 5.22
N ASN A 93 -0.60 -10.60 4.34
CA ASN A 93 0.21 -10.03 3.26
C ASN A 93 0.23 -8.52 3.34
N VAL A 94 1.37 -7.91 2.95
CA VAL A 94 1.51 -6.47 2.88
C VAL A 94 1.69 -6.01 1.45
N LEU A 95 1.17 -4.82 1.18
CA LEU A 95 1.31 -4.12 -0.08
C LEU A 95 2.42 -3.10 0.10
N LEU A 96 3.41 -3.10 -0.79
CA LEU A 96 4.56 -2.21 -0.60
C LEU A 96 5.07 -1.66 -1.92
N TYR A 97 5.67 -0.47 -1.84
CA TYR A 97 6.51 0.07 -2.91
C TYR A 97 7.92 -0.45 -2.71
N ALA A 98 8.52 -0.97 -3.76
CA ALA A 98 9.88 -1.51 -3.71
C ALA A 98 10.48 -1.57 -5.12
N GLU A 99 11.79 -1.72 -5.17
CA GLU A 99 12.51 -2.02 -6.39
C GLU A 99 12.58 -3.55 -6.48
N GLY A 100 11.76 -4.12 -7.33
CA GLY A 100 11.71 -5.59 -7.46
C GLY A 100 12.03 -6.04 -8.88
N GLU A 101 11.57 -7.24 -9.22
CA GLU A 101 11.84 -7.85 -10.52
C GLU A 101 11.37 -6.99 -11.71
N LYS A 102 10.28 -6.26 -11.52
CA LYS A 102 9.72 -5.39 -12.56
C LYS A 102 10.12 -3.93 -12.39
N GLY A 103 11.19 -3.66 -11.62
CA GLY A 103 11.60 -2.30 -11.32
C GLY A 103 10.83 -1.73 -10.15
N PHE A 104 10.92 -0.42 -9.96
CA PHE A 104 10.21 0.24 -8.87
C PHE A 104 8.72 0.22 -9.14
N GLY A 105 7.94 -0.25 -8.18
CA GLY A 105 6.51 -0.33 -8.33
C GLY A 105 5.84 -0.90 -7.10
N LEU A 106 4.60 -1.34 -7.29
CA LEU A 106 3.75 -1.86 -6.23
C LEU A 106 3.83 -3.38 -6.22
N TYR A 107 4.14 -3.94 -5.05
CA TYR A 107 4.32 -5.38 -4.85
C TYR A 107 3.49 -5.86 -3.68
N ILE A 108 3.27 -7.18 -3.62
CA ILE A 108 2.65 -7.84 -2.48
C ILE A 108 3.60 -8.92 -1.99
N VAL A 109 3.67 -9.11 -0.67
CA VAL A 109 4.53 -10.12 -0.07
C VAL A 109 3.91 -10.62 1.23
N SER A 110 4.12 -11.90 1.52
CA SER A 110 3.64 -12.50 2.76
C SER A 110 4.48 -12.04 3.95
N LEU A 111 3.82 -11.74 5.07
CA LEU A 111 4.51 -11.40 6.32
C LEU A 111 5.30 -12.58 6.86
N SER A 112 4.98 -13.81 6.46
CA SER A 112 5.72 -14.99 6.88
C SER A 112 6.93 -15.29 5.97
N ASP A 113 7.12 -14.52 4.91
CA ASP A 113 8.20 -14.73 3.94
C ASP A 113 8.67 -13.38 3.40
N LEU A 114 9.11 -12.51 4.33
CA LEU A 114 9.55 -11.15 4.00
C LEU A 114 10.94 -11.19 3.39
N GLU A 115 11.01 -11.32 2.08
CA GLU A 115 12.26 -11.24 1.34
C GLU A 115 11.99 -10.75 -0.08
N GLU A 116 13.02 -10.17 -0.69
CA GLU A 116 12.90 -9.58 -2.02
C GLU A 116 12.43 -10.58 -3.07
N ASN A 117 12.93 -11.82 -2.98
CA ASN A 117 12.59 -12.86 -3.96
C ASN A 117 11.15 -13.35 -3.84
N ALA A 118 10.50 -13.08 -2.72
CA ALA A 118 9.12 -13.51 -2.51
C ALA A 118 8.10 -12.46 -2.94
N MET A 119 8.56 -11.24 -3.27
CA MET A 119 7.66 -10.18 -3.71
C MET A 119 7.07 -10.50 -5.08
N VAL A 120 5.78 -10.22 -5.24
CA VAL A 120 5.08 -10.38 -6.51
C VAL A 120 4.59 -9.02 -6.97
N ASN A 121 4.92 -8.63 -8.19
CA ASN A 121 4.51 -7.34 -8.74
C ASN A 121 3.00 -7.29 -8.97
N ILE A 122 2.36 -6.22 -8.52
CA ILE A 122 0.96 -5.95 -8.76
C ILE A 122 0.80 -4.98 -9.93
N ALA A 123 1.51 -3.84 -9.87
CA ALA A 123 1.37 -2.78 -10.86
C ALA A 123 2.54 -1.82 -10.73
N ASP A 124 2.68 -0.93 -11.70
CA ASP A 124 3.74 0.09 -11.65
C ASP A 124 3.49 1.11 -10.54
N SER A 125 2.24 1.34 -10.20
CA SER A 125 1.89 2.33 -9.17
C SER A 125 0.53 2.00 -8.55
N LEU A 126 0.28 2.61 -7.41
CA LEU A 126 -1.02 2.51 -6.75
C LEU A 126 -2.12 3.07 -7.64
N LYS A 127 -1.80 4.11 -8.41
CA LYS A 127 -2.77 4.71 -9.32
C LYS A 127 -3.19 3.74 -10.42
N THR A 128 -2.25 3.06 -11.08
CA THR A 128 -2.58 2.10 -12.13
C THR A 128 -3.38 0.93 -11.58
N PHE A 129 -3.08 0.53 -10.34
CA PHE A 129 -3.83 -0.52 -9.65
C PHE A 129 -5.26 -0.06 -9.35
N LEU A 130 -5.41 1.08 -8.66
CA LEU A 130 -6.73 1.53 -8.19
C LEU A 130 -7.61 2.11 -9.30
N VAL A 131 -7.03 2.78 -10.28
CA VAL A 131 -7.81 3.45 -11.35
C VAL A 131 -7.99 2.53 -12.55
N ASP A 132 -6.91 1.92 -13.01
CA ASP A 132 -6.94 1.12 -14.23
C ASP A 132 -7.24 -0.36 -13.99
N GLY A 133 -7.18 -0.79 -12.74
CA GLY A 133 -7.42 -2.18 -12.38
C GLY A 133 -6.28 -3.12 -12.74
N ILE A 134 -5.10 -2.57 -13.04
CA ILE A 134 -3.92 -3.39 -13.35
C ILE A 134 -3.52 -4.15 -12.08
N GLY A 135 -3.37 -5.46 -12.19
CA GLY A 135 -2.92 -6.27 -11.05
C GLY A 135 -4.03 -6.82 -10.17
N LEU A 136 -5.30 -6.54 -10.49
CA LEU A 136 -6.43 -7.07 -9.71
C LEU A 136 -6.37 -8.58 -9.56
N ASN A 137 -6.04 -9.29 -10.62
CA ASN A 137 -5.97 -10.76 -10.59
C ASN A 137 -4.86 -11.23 -9.65
N VAL A 138 -3.72 -10.54 -9.68
CA VAL A 138 -2.59 -10.87 -8.80
C VAL A 138 -3.00 -10.67 -7.35
N PHE A 139 -3.55 -9.49 -7.03
CA PHE A 139 -3.94 -9.18 -5.66
C PHE A 139 -4.98 -10.17 -5.13
N ASN A 140 -6.02 -10.44 -5.91
CA ASN A 140 -7.12 -11.29 -5.47
C ASN A 140 -6.76 -12.77 -5.36
N SER A 141 -5.75 -13.22 -6.09
CA SER A 141 -5.33 -14.63 -6.06
C SER A 141 -4.15 -14.89 -5.12
N TYR A 142 -3.57 -13.85 -4.53
CA TYR A 142 -2.43 -13.97 -3.63
C TYR A 142 -2.93 -14.21 -2.20
N PHE A 143 -2.67 -15.39 -1.66
CA PHE A 143 -3.10 -15.76 -0.31
C PHE A 143 -1.96 -16.27 0.55
#